data_6e3af964226b8b8c2d54457c988af413
#
_entry.id   6e3af964226b8b8c2d54457c988af413
#
_cell.length_a   1.000
_cell.length_b   1.000
_cell.length_c   1.000
_cell.angle_alpha   90.00
_cell.angle_beta   90.00
_cell.angle_gamma   90.00
#
_symmetry.space_group_name_H-M   'P 1'
#
loop_
_entity.id
_entity.type
_entity.pdbx_description
1 polymer ?
#
loop_
_entity_poly.entity_id
_entity_poly.type
_entity_poly.pdbx_seq_one_letter_code
_entity_poly.pdbx_strand_id
1 'polypeptide(L)'
;MDKKNKYWQLFLSTFKLSACTFGGGFVIIPLMRERFVKELHWIEEEEMLDLTTIAQSSPGSIAINASILVGYHVAGIPGALITVVGSALPPLIIISIISAFYQAFRSNKYVSMAMAGMLAGVAAVIFDVVINMAWPILKKKRLLPIAVMLAAFVATRFFSVNIILIILVCGVIGALDTLYLQKKEVEE
;
A
#
# COMPACT_ATOMS: atom_id res chain seq x y z
N MET A 1 -16.93 22.97 -16.14
CA MET A 1 -16.85 21.57 -16.62
C MET A 1 -18.14 20.87 -16.24
N ASP A 2 -18.77 20.18 -17.17
CA ASP A 2 -20.01 19.46 -16.92
C ASP A 2 -19.78 18.36 -15.87
N LYS A 3 -20.64 18.26 -14.84
CA LYS A 3 -20.50 17.31 -13.73
C LYS A 3 -20.31 15.87 -14.22
N LYS A 4 -21.00 15.50 -15.31
CA LYS A 4 -20.91 14.16 -15.92
C LYS A 4 -19.52 13.87 -16.51
N ASN A 5 -18.87 14.87 -17.05
CA ASN A 5 -17.52 14.75 -17.61
C ASN A 5 -16.48 14.62 -16.49
N LYS A 6 -16.68 15.27 -15.34
CA LYS A 6 -15.82 15.17 -14.17
C LYS A 6 -15.81 13.76 -13.56
N TYR A 7 -16.98 13.14 -13.38
CA TYR A 7 -17.11 11.78 -12.87
C TYR A 7 -16.48 10.74 -13.80
N TRP A 8 -16.65 10.90 -15.10
CA TRP A 8 -16.05 10.02 -16.09
C TRP A 8 -14.52 10.13 -16.11
N GLN A 9 -13.99 11.34 -16.04
CA GLN A 9 -12.55 11.55 -15.95
C GLN A 9 -11.97 11.00 -14.65
N LEU A 10 -12.70 11.13 -13.54
CA LEU A 10 -12.30 10.58 -12.25
C LEU A 10 -12.21 9.05 -12.31
N PHE A 11 -13.26 8.40 -12.83
CA PHE A 11 -13.28 6.96 -13.06
C PHE A 11 -12.12 6.50 -13.96
N LEU A 12 -11.98 7.12 -15.13
CA LEU A 12 -10.97 6.72 -16.10
C LEU A 12 -9.54 6.92 -15.58
N SER A 13 -9.31 7.99 -14.82
CA SER A 13 -8.01 8.26 -14.22
C SER A 13 -7.65 7.18 -13.20
N THR A 14 -8.54 6.86 -12.25
CA THR A 14 -8.27 5.83 -11.24
C THR A 14 -8.20 4.43 -11.85
N PHE A 15 -9.00 4.14 -12.88
CA PHE A 15 -8.93 2.89 -13.62
C PHE A 15 -7.57 2.71 -14.32
N LYS A 16 -7.10 3.72 -15.06
CA LYS A 16 -5.80 3.68 -15.73
C LYS A 16 -4.65 3.55 -14.73
N LEU A 17 -4.69 4.34 -13.66
CA LEU A 17 -3.68 4.28 -12.61
C LEU A 17 -3.61 2.89 -11.99
N SER A 18 -4.75 2.28 -11.65
CA SER A 18 -4.80 0.94 -11.08
C SER A 18 -4.35 -0.14 -12.07
N ALA A 19 -4.73 -0.03 -13.34
CA ALA A 19 -4.36 -0.98 -14.38
C ALA A 19 -2.86 -0.97 -14.70
N CYS A 20 -2.22 0.21 -14.60
CA CYS A 20 -0.81 0.40 -15.01
C CYS A 20 0.16 0.42 -13.81
N THR A 21 -0.33 0.34 -12.57
CA THR A 21 0.53 0.39 -11.39
C THR A 21 0.96 -1.02 -10.98
N PHE A 22 2.25 -1.29 -11.12
CA PHE A 22 2.90 -2.50 -10.63
C PHE A 22 3.85 -2.13 -9.49
N GLY A 23 3.92 -2.93 -8.41
CA GLY A 23 4.87 -2.70 -7.33
C GLY A 23 4.27 -2.20 -6.00
N GLY A 24 2.93 -2.22 -5.87
CA GLY A 24 2.25 -1.96 -4.59
C GLY A 24 1.77 -0.53 -4.38
N GLY A 25 1.15 -0.30 -3.22
CA GLY A 25 0.42 0.94 -2.93
C GLY A 25 1.27 2.22 -2.90
N PHE A 26 2.57 2.11 -2.66
CA PHE A 26 3.46 3.29 -2.65
C PHE A 26 3.73 3.86 -4.05
N VAL A 27 3.69 3.02 -5.09
CA VAL A 27 3.96 3.45 -6.47
C VAL A 27 2.79 4.26 -7.05
N ILE A 28 1.56 4.00 -6.59
CA ILE A 28 0.38 4.70 -7.11
C ILE A 28 0.31 6.17 -6.67
N ILE A 29 0.89 6.51 -5.51
CA ILE A 29 0.83 7.87 -4.95
C ILE A 29 1.51 8.91 -5.86
N PRO A 30 2.77 8.73 -6.30
CA PRO A 30 3.40 9.63 -7.26
C PRO A 30 2.59 9.78 -8.56
N LEU A 31 1.98 8.70 -9.04
CA LEU A 31 1.16 8.72 -10.25
C LEU A 31 -0.18 9.46 -10.04
N MET A 32 -0.79 9.32 -8.87
CA MET A 32 -1.97 10.12 -8.50
C MET A 32 -1.63 11.61 -8.41
N ARG A 33 -0.50 11.94 -7.79
CA ARG A 33 0.01 13.31 -7.71
C ARG A 33 0.23 13.91 -9.11
N GLU A 34 0.89 13.17 -10.01
CA GLU A 34 1.08 13.61 -11.39
C GLU A 34 -0.28 13.88 -12.06
N ARG A 35 -1.24 12.97 -11.90
CA ARG A 35 -2.54 13.05 -12.56
C ARG A 35 -3.44 14.13 -11.98
N PHE A 36 -3.62 14.18 -10.64
CA PHE A 36 -4.64 15.02 -10.00
C PHE A 36 -4.13 16.40 -9.62
N VAL A 37 -2.83 16.55 -9.34
CA VAL A 37 -2.22 17.83 -9.02
C VAL A 37 -1.69 18.51 -10.27
N LYS A 38 -0.80 17.84 -11.02
CA LYS A 38 -0.08 18.49 -12.13
C LYS A 38 -0.86 18.55 -13.44
N GLU A 39 -1.58 17.48 -13.82
CA GLU A 39 -2.31 17.47 -15.09
C GLU A 39 -3.71 18.05 -14.98
N LEU A 40 -4.48 17.62 -13.99
CA LEU A 40 -5.89 18.02 -13.83
C LEU A 40 -6.05 19.27 -12.97
N HIS A 41 -5.10 19.62 -12.14
CA HIS A 41 -5.17 20.75 -11.18
C HIS A 41 -6.44 20.70 -10.32
N TRP A 42 -6.83 19.49 -9.86
CA TRP A 42 -8.01 19.28 -9.04
C TRP A 42 -7.72 19.29 -7.55
N ILE A 43 -6.47 19.08 -7.19
CA ILE A 43 -5.98 18.97 -5.81
C ILE A 43 -4.69 19.79 -5.73
N GLU A 44 -4.48 20.51 -4.66
CA GLU A 44 -3.23 21.22 -4.40
C GLU A 44 -2.15 20.26 -3.87
N GLU A 45 -0.90 20.68 -3.97
CA GLU A 45 0.26 19.84 -3.58
C GLU A 45 0.21 19.46 -2.11
N GLU A 46 -0.10 20.43 -1.22
CA GLU A 46 -0.19 20.22 0.22
C GLU A 46 -1.36 19.31 0.58
N GLU A 47 -2.52 19.51 -0.05
CA GLU A 47 -3.67 18.63 0.14
C GLU A 47 -3.40 17.18 -0.27
N MET A 48 -2.68 16.98 -1.39
CA MET A 48 -2.31 15.64 -1.84
C MET A 48 -1.38 14.94 -0.84
N LEU A 49 -0.48 15.68 -0.18
CA LEU A 49 0.38 15.14 0.88
C LEU A 49 -0.44 14.70 2.09
N ASP A 50 -1.41 15.51 2.51
CA ASP A 50 -2.32 15.19 3.63
C ASP A 50 -3.15 13.95 3.33
N LEU A 51 -3.79 13.89 2.15
CA LEU A 51 -4.57 12.72 1.71
C LEU A 51 -3.71 11.45 1.67
N THR A 52 -2.46 11.57 1.24
CA THR A 52 -1.50 10.47 1.22
C THR A 52 -1.18 9.98 2.63
N THR A 53 -0.94 10.89 3.56
CA THR A 53 -0.63 10.56 4.96
C THR A 53 -1.80 9.85 5.63
N ILE A 54 -3.03 10.31 5.40
CA ILE A 54 -4.25 9.66 5.90
C ILE A 54 -4.42 8.28 5.27
N ALA A 55 -4.18 8.15 3.94
CA ALA A 55 -4.28 6.87 3.24
C ALA A 55 -3.30 5.83 3.78
N GLN A 56 -2.07 6.25 4.11
CA GLN A 56 -1.03 5.39 4.68
C GLN A 56 -1.32 4.99 6.13
N SER A 57 -1.96 5.86 6.89
CA SER A 57 -2.35 5.61 8.28
C SER A 57 -3.59 4.74 8.41
N SER A 58 -4.36 4.59 7.34
CA SER A 58 -5.60 3.81 7.33
C SER A 58 -5.34 2.33 7.03
N PRO A 59 -6.00 1.39 7.73
CA PRO A 59 -5.82 -0.03 7.45
C PRO A 59 -6.34 -0.38 6.05
N GLY A 60 -5.63 -1.26 5.34
CA GLY A 60 -6.01 -1.73 4.02
C GLY A 60 -5.03 -1.37 2.91
N SER A 61 -5.49 -1.44 1.66
CA SER A 61 -4.68 -1.07 0.50
C SER A 61 -4.52 0.44 0.40
N ILE A 62 -3.27 0.92 0.45
CA ILE A 62 -2.95 2.35 0.28
C ILE A 62 -3.53 2.88 -1.04
N ALA A 63 -3.49 2.09 -2.12
CA ALA A 63 -4.04 2.47 -3.42
C ALA A 63 -5.54 2.74 -3.37
N ILE A 64 -6.30 1.88 -2.70
CA ILE A 64 -7.74 2.04 -2.54
C ILE A 64 -8.04 3.20 -1.59
N ASN A 65 -7.36 3.27 -0.45
CA ASN A 65 -7.55 4.35 0.52
C ASN A 65 -7.27 5.72 -0.11
N ALA A 66 -6.16 5.88 -0.83
CA ALA A 66 -5.83 7.11 -1.55
C ALA A 66 -6.87 7.44 -2.63
N SER A 67 -7.36 6.43 -3.37
CA SER A 67 -8.41 6.62 -4.37
C SER A 67 -9.71 7.12 -3.75
N ILE A 68 -10.12 6.58 -2.60
CA ILE A 68 -11.29 7.02 -1.84
C ILE A 68 -11.15 8.49 -1.46
N LEU A 69 -10.02 8.85 -0.84
CA LEU A 69 -9.78 10.19 -0.34
C LEU A 69 -9.72 11.22 -1.46
N VAL A 70 -9.00 10.93 -2.54
CA VAL A 70 -8.97 11.76 -3.75
C VAL A 70 -10.36 11.91 -4.35
N GLY A 71 -11.10 10.81 -4.49
CA GLY A 71 -12.47 10.84 -5.01
C GLY A 71 -13.42 11.66 -4.15
N TYR A 72 -13.31 11.51 -2.83
CA TYR A 72 -14.09 12.28 -1.87
C TYR A 72 -13.75 13.78 -1.92
N HIS A 73 -12.48 14.12 -1.95
CA HIS A 73 -12.02 15.51 -2.06
C HIS A 73 -12.53 16.18 -3.33
N VAL A 74 -12.46 15.48 -4.46
CA VAL A 74 -12.84 16.05 -5.77
C VAL A 74 -14.34 16.16 -5.97
N ALA A 75 -15.14 15.19 -5.50
CA ALA A 75 -16.56 15.11 -5.83
C ALA A 75 -17.46 14.54 -4.70
N GLY A 76 -16.98 14.56 -3.44
CA GLY A 76 -17.72 14.05 -2.28
C GLY A 76 -17.96 12.54 -2.33
N ILE A 77 -19.01 12.08 -1.67
CA ILE A 77 -19.37 10.66 -1.59
C ILE A 77 -19.50 9.99 -2.97
N PRO A 78 -20.18 10.58 -3.97
CA PRO A 78 -20.24 9.99 -5.31
C PRO A 78 -18.86 9.82 -5.94
N GLY A 79 -17.95 10.80 -5.73
CA GLY A 79 -16.59 10.73 -6.20
C GLY A 79 -15.82 9.56 -5.58
N ALA A 80 -15.93 9.37 -4.27
CA ALA A 80 -15.32 8.26 -3.56
C ALA A 80 -15.80 6.89 -4.09
N LEU A 81 -17.09 6.72 -4.30
CA LEU A 81 -17.65 5.48 -4.85
C LEU A 81 -17.13 5.20 -6.26
N ILE A 82 -17.07 6.21 -7.12
CA ILE A 82 -16.58 6.10 -8.48
C ILE A 82 -15.11 5.70 -8.51
N THR A 83 -14.29 6.29 -7.65
CA THR A 83 -12.85 5.98 -7.60
C THR A 83 -12.57 4.60 -7.02
N VAL A 84 -13.35 4.13 -6.04
CA VAL A 84 -13.28 2.74 -5.54
C VAL A 84 -13.55 1.76 -6.67
N VAL A 85 -14.66 1.97 -7.40
CA VAL A 85 -15.01 1.09 -8.53
C VAL A 85 -13.92 1.16 -9.61
N GLY A 86 -13.46 2.35 -9.95
CA GLY A 86 -12.38 2.55 -10.92
C GLY A 86 -11.08 1.85 -10.53
N SER A 87 -10.71 1.88 -9.25
CA SER A 87 -9.49 1.24 -8.77
C SER A 87 -9.62 -0.28 -8.58
N ALA A 88 -10.80 -0.79 -8.25
CA ALA A 88 -11.03 -2.22 -8.01
C ALA A 88 -11.29 -3.02 -9.30
N LEU A 89 -11.87 -2.40 -10.32
CA LEU A 89 -12.24 -3.08 -11.57
C LEU A 89 -11.05 -3.69 -12.32
N PRO A 90 -9.92 -2.99 -12.56
CA PRO A 90 -8.82 -3.56 -13.33
C PRO A 90 -8.29 -4.88 -12.74
N PRO A 91 -7.91 -4.97 -11.45
CA PRO A 91 -7.45 -6.23 -10.88
C PRO A 91 -8.54 -7.31 -10.89
N LEU A 92 -9.82 -6.95 -10.68
CA LEU A 92 -10.92 -7.91 -10.78
C LEU A 92 -11.06 -8.49 -12.18
N ILE A 93 -11.01 -7.65 -13.22
CA ILE A 93 -11.08 -8.10 -14.61
C ILE A 93 -9.91 -9.02 -14.94
N ILE A 94 -8.69 -8.62 -14.57
CA ILE A 94 -7.48 -9.41 -14.83
C ILE A 94 -7.57 -10.79 -14.16
N ILE A 95 -7.92 -10.83 -12.87
CA ILE A 95 -8.03 -12.07 -12.11
C ILE A 95 -9.17 -12.95 -12.67
N SER A 96 -10.31 -12.36 -13.07
CA SER A 96 -11.44 -13.09 -13.66
C SER A 96 -11.06 -13.73 -14.99
N ILE A 97 -10.34 -13.01 -15.85
CA ILE A 97 -9.84 -13.56 -17.13
C ILE A 97 -8.86 -14.71 -16.86
N ILE A 98 -7.89 -14.50 -15.97
CA ILE A 98 -6.91 -15.55 -15.62
C ILE A 98 -7.62 -16.77 -15.05
N SER A 99 -8.61 -16.57 -14.17
CA SER A 99 -9.39 -17.65 -13.58
C SER A 99 -10.19 -18.46 -14.61
N ALA A 100 -10.79 -17.79 -15.59
CA ALA A 100 -11.54 -18.47 -16.66
C ALA A 100 -10.65 -19.39 -17.51
N PHE A 101 -9.39 -19.00 -17.71
CA PHE A 101 -8.42 -19.78 -18.49
C PHE A 101 -7.43 -20.56 -17.61
N TYR A 102 -7.72 -20.70 -16.31
CA TYR A 102 -6.77 -21.26 -15.34
C TYR A 102 -6.23 -22.64 -15.74
N GLN A 103 -7.07 -23.55 -16.23
CA GLN A 103 -6.64 -24.89 -16.65
C GLN A 103 -5.67 -24.85 -17.82
N ALA A 104 -5.93 -24.02 -18.82
CA ALA A 104 -5.04 -23.83 -19.97
C ALA A 104 -3.72 -23.16 -19.55
N PHE A 105 -3.78 -22.23 -18.63
CA PHE A 105 -2.61 -21.57 -18.04
C PHE A 105 -1.74 -22.56 -17.25
N ARG A 106 -2.35 -23.37 -16.39
CA ARG A 106 -1.64 -24.30 -15.51
C ARG A 106 -0.92 -25.42 -16.27
N SER A 107 -1.49 -25.88 -17.39
CA SER A 107 -0.91 -26.94 -18.19
C SER A 107 0.17 -26.48 -19.18
N ASN A 108 0.28 -25.18 -19.40
CA ASN A 108 1.25 -24.62 -20.34
C ASN A 108 2.61 -24.37 -19.67
N LYS A 109 3.65 -25.05 -20.17
CA LYS A 109 5.02 -24.95 -19.65
C LYS A 109 5.58 -23.54 -19.71
N TYR A 110 5.31 -22.78 -20.77
CA TYR A 110 5.80 -21.41 -20.93
C TYR A 110 5.15 -20.45 -19.92
N VAL A 111 3.85 -20.62 -19.66
CA VAL A 111 3.14 -19.85 -18.63
C VAL A 111 3.68 -20.16 -17.25
N SER A 112 3.91 -21.43 -16.93
CA SER A 112 4.53 -21.84 -15.66
C SER A 112 5.91 -21.23 -15.46
N MET A 113 6.74 -21.19 -16.50
CA MET A 113 8.07 -20.54 -16.43
C MET A 113 7.96 -19.02 -16.24
N ALA A 114 7.03 -18.37 -16.94
CA ALA A 114 6.78 -16.92 -16.77
C ALA A 114 6.28 -16.60 -15.35
N MET A 115 5.35 -17.42 -14.82
CA MET A 115 4.85 -17.24 -13.45
C MET A 115 5.96 -17.46 -12.40
N ALA A 116 6.85 -18.42 -12.61
CA ALA A 116 8.00 -18.62 -11.73
C ALA A 116 8.93 -17.38 -11.73
N GLY A 117 9.18 -16.79 -12.90
CA GLY A 117 9.91 -15.54 -13.02
C GLY A 117 9.23 -14.35 -12.32
N MET A 118 7.91 -14.24 -12.45
CA MET A 118 7.13 -13.19 -11.73
C MET A 118 7.17 -13.40 -10.22
N LEU A 119 7.09 -14.64 -9.73
CA LEU A 119 7.24 -14.97 -8.30
C LEU A 119 8.62 -14.57 -7.77
N ALA A 120 9.67 -14.79 -8.53
CA ALA A 120 11.02 -14.34 -8.18
C ALA A 120 11.10 -12.80 -8.12
N GLY A 121 10.45 -12.10 -9.06
CA GLY A 121 10.34 -10.65 -9.04
C GLY A 121 9.60 -10.14 -7.81
N VAL A 122 8.47 -10.75 -7.45
CA VAL A 122 7.72 -10.40 -6.21
C VAL A 122 8.58 -10.64 -4.97
N ALA A 123 9.31 -11.76 -4.90
CA ALA A 123 10.23 -12.03 -3.80
C ALA A 123 11.31 -10.94 -3.69
N ALA A 124 11.88 -10.51 -4.80
CA ALA A 124 12.89 -9.44 -4.83
C ALA A 124 12.31 -8.11 -4.30
N VAL A 125 11.09 -7.74 -4.70
CA VAL A 125 10.41 -6.54 -4.18
C VAL A 125 10.16 -6.64 -2.68
N ILE A 126 9.72 -7.81 -2.18
CA ILE A 126 9.52 -8.02 -0.74
C ILE A 126 10.86 -7.87 0.01
N PHE A 127 11.94 -8.44 -0.51
CA PHE A 127 13.28 -8.26 0.06
C PHE A 127 13.72 -6.81 0.09
N ASP A 128 13.52 -6.08 -1.00
CA ASP A 128 13.84 -4.65 -1.08
C ASP A 128 13.06 -3.84 -0.01
N VAL A 129 11.76 -4.06 0.11
CA VAL A 129 10.93 -3.41 1.14
C VAL A 129 11.42 -3.75 2.55
N VAL A 130 11.72 -5.01 2.84
CA VAL A 130 12.25 -5.44 4.15
C VAL A 130 13.57 -4.76 4.45
N ILE A 131 14.50 -4.71 3.50
CA ILE A 131 15.80 -4.05 3.68
C ILE A 131 15.61 -2.55 3.92
N ASN A 132 14.79 -1.89 3.10
CA ASN A 132 14.54 -0.46 3.21
C ASN A 132 13.86 -0.08 4.55
N MET A 133 13.00 -0.94 5.09
CA MET A 133 12.38 -0.73 6.40
C MET A 133 13.32 -1.07 7.56
N ALA A 134 14.15 -2.10 7.43
CA ALA A 134 15.08 -2.53 8.47
C ALA A 134 16.30 -1.60 8.58
N TRP A 135 16.78 -1.06 7.45
CA TRP A 135 18.01 -0.25 7.40
C TRP A 135 18.01 0.95 8.36
N PRO A 136 16.97 1.81 8.40
CA PRO A 136 16.91 2.94 9.34
C PRO A 136 16.93 2.49 10.80
N ILE A 137 16.31 1.35 11.12
CA ILE A 137 16.26 0.76 12.46
C ILE A 137 17.67 0.30 12.89
N LEU A 138 18.35 -0.41 12.01
CA LEU A 138 19.72 -0.90 12.24
C LEU A 138 20.71 0.27 12.36
N LYS A 139 20.56 1.33 11.55
CA LYS A 139 21.42 2.51 11.58
C LYS A 139 21.32 3.29 12.90
N LYS A 140 20.14 3.31 13.52
CA LYS A 140 19.93 3.97 14.82
C LYS A 140 20.61 3.23 15.99
N LYS A 141 21.14 2.01 15.79
CA LYS A 141 21.86 1.17 16.78
C LYS A 141 21.12 1.00 18.12
N ARG A 142 19.79 1.18 18.14
CA ARG A 142 18.98 0.91 19.32
C ARG A 142 18.75 -0.59 19.43
N LEU A 143 19.14 -1.18 20.57
CA LEU A 143 19.04 -2.63 20.79
C LEU A 143 17.58 -3.11 20.86
N LEU A 144 16.68 -2.32 21.45
CA LEU A 144 15.30 -2.73 21.71
C LEU A 144 14.50 -2.97 20.40
N PRO A 145 14.46 -2.06 19.41
CA PRO A 145 13.77 -2.34 18.14
C PRO A 145 14.37 -3.53 17.38
N ILE A 146 15.69 -3.72 17.44
CA ILE A 146 16.38 -4.84 16.80
C ILE A 146 15.98 -6.16 17.46
N ALA A 147 15.98 -6.19 18.81
CA ALA A 147 15.58 -7.37 19.58
C ALA A 147 14.10 -7.74 19.32
N VAL A 148 13.21 -6.75 19.28
CA VAL A 148 11.78 -6.96 18.97
C VAL A 148 11.60 -7.51 17.55
N MET A 149 12.33 -6.97 16.57
CA MET A 149 12.29 -7.46 15.18
C MET A 149 12.74 -8.93 15.08
N LEU A 150 13.84 -9.28 15.74
CA LEU A 150 14.33 -10.67 15.76
C LEU A 150 13.38 -11.60 16.53
N ALA A 151 12.87 -11.16 17.68
CA ALA A 151 11.92 -11.95 18.47
C ALA A 151 10.62 -12.20 17.71
N ALA A 152 10.08 -11.20 17.02
CA ALA A 152 8.90 -11.33 16.18
C ALA A 152 9.13 -12.31 15.02
N PHE A 153 10.30 -12.26 14.37
CA PHE A 153 10.66 -13.20 13.31
C PHE A 153 10.75 -14.64 13.83
N VAL A 154 11.42 -14.86 14.96
CA VAL A 154 11.55 -16.18 15.59
C VAL A 154 10.18 -16.71 16.04
N ALA A 155 9.36 -15.86 16.68
CA ALA A 155 8.02 -16.22 17.12
C ALA A 155 7.12 -16.67 15.95
N THR A 156 7.18 -15.94 14.83
CA THR A 156 6.40 -16.29 13.64
C THR A 156 6.91 -17.56 12.99
N ARG A 157 8.25 -17.74 12.89
CA ARG A 157 8.86 -18.82 12.10
C ARG A 157 8.86 -20.15 12.84
N PHE A 158 9.09 -20.14 14.16
CA PHE A 158 9.29 -21.36 14.96
C PHE A 158 8.09 -21.72 15.84
N PHE A 159 7.34 -20.72 16.31
CA PHE A 159 6.23 -20.96 17.23
C PHE A 159 4.86 -20.83 16.59
N SER A 160 4.77 -20.49 15.30
CA SER A 160 3.51 -20.30 14.56
C SER A 160 2.51 -19.41 15.31
N VAL A 161 3.01 -18.42 16.04
CA VAL A 161 2.19 -17.49 16.84
C VAL A 161 1.32 -16.66 15.89
N ASN A 162 0.08 -16.40 16.29
CA ASN A 162 -0.84 -15.59 15.51
C ASN A 162 -0.26 -14.19 15.27
N ILE A 163 -0.19 -13.77 14.01
CA ILE A 163 0.38 -12.49 13.58
C ILE A 163 -0.28 -11.31 14.30
N ILE A 164 -1.60 -11.37 14.54
CA ILE A 164 -2.35 -10.33 15.25
C ILE A 164 -1.79 -10.13 16.66
N LEU A 165 -1.49 -11.23 17.37
CA LEU A 165 -0.93 -11.19 18.72
C LEU A 165 0.46 -10.59 18.71
N ILE A 166 1.29 -10.92 17.73
CA ILE A 166 2.63 -10.34 17.55
C ILE A 166 2.53 -8.83 17.33
N ILE A 167 1.62 -8.38 16.46
CA ILE A 167 1.41 -6.95 16.19
C ILE A 167 0.99 -6.21 17.47
N LEU A 168 0.05 -6.76 18.23
CA LEU A 168 -0.41 -6.16 19.49
C LEU A 168 0.73 -6.05 20.52
N VAL A 169 1.48 -7.14 20.71
CA VAL A 169 2.62 -7.14 21.66
C VAL A 169 3.69 -6.14 21.20
N CYS A 170 4.08 -6.14 19.95
CA CYS A 170 5.05 -5.18 19.42
C CYS A 170 4.55 -3.74 19.54
N GLY A 171 3.25 -3.50 19.32
CA GLY A 171 2.62 -2.20 19.49
C GLY A 171 2.69 -1.71 20.94
N VAL A 172 2.38 -2.57 21.91
CA VAL A 172 2.49 -2.24 23.34
C VAL A 172 3.94 -1.94 23.73
N ILE A 173 4.89 -2.79 23.30
CA ILE A 173 6.32 -2.57 23.59
C ILE A 173 6.79 -1.25 22.98
N GLY A 174 6.42 -0.94 21.73
CA GLY A 174 6.76 0.31 21.07
C GLY A 174 6.16 1.54 21.75
N ALA A 175 4.90 1.47 22.19
CA ALA A 175 4.25 2.54 22.94
C ALA A 175 4.96 2.81 24.28
N LEU A 176 5.31 1.76 25.03
CA LEU A 176 6.04 1.88 26.30
C LEU A 176 7.44 2.48 26.10
N ASP A 177 8.18 2.05 25.07
CA ASP A 177 9.50 2.59 24.73
C ASP A 177 9.42 4.08 24.40
N THR A 178 8.43 4.48 23.61
CA THR A 178 8.23 5.90 23.25
C THR A 178 7.88 6.77 24.45
N LEU A 179 6.98 6.30 25.33
CA LEU A 179 6.62 7.01 26.55
C LEU A 179 7.82 7.14 27.51
N TYR A 180 8.63 6.09 27.62
CA TYR A 180 9.84 6.12 28.46
C TYR A 180 10.88 7.11 27.95
N LEU A 181 11.06 7.20 26.63
CA LEU A 181 11.99 8.14 26.00
C LEU A 181 11.53 9.59 26.13
N GLN A 182 10.23 9.87 25.91
CA GLN A 182 9.68 11.20 26.08
C GLN A 182 9.84 11.70 27.53
N LYS A 183 9.66 10.82 28.51
CA LYS A 183 9.86 11.18 29.95
C LYS A 183 11.32 11.56 30.23
N LYS A 184 12.27 10.90 29.59
CA LYS A 184 13.69 11.16 29.77
C LYS A 184 14.15 12.47 29.13
N GLU A 185 13.56 12.86 27.97
CA GLU A 185 13.84 14.14 27.29
C GLU A 185 13.25 15.36 28.02
N VAL A 186 12.26 15.16 28.90
CA VAL A 186 11.63 16.24 29.70
C VAL A 186 12.39 16.43 31.03
N GLU A 187 13.18 15.45 31.47
CA GLU A 187 13.97 15.50 32.71
C GLU A 187 15.42 15.99 32.49
N GLU A 188 15.88 16.17 31.25
CA GLU A 188 17.16 16.80 30.87
C GLU A 188 16.93 18.25 30.37
#